data_9ca564b8becdd00bac72f6d43bf27627
#
_entry.id   9ca564b8becdd00bac72f6d43bf27627
#
_cell.length_a   1.000
_cell.length_b   1.000
_cell.length_c   1.000
_cell.angle_alpha   90.00
_cell.angle_beta   90.00
_cell.angle_gamma   90.00
#
_symmetry.space_group_name_H-M   'P 1'
#
loop_
_entity.id
_entity.type
_entity.pdbx_description
1 polymer ?
#
loop_
_entity_poly.entity_id
_entity_poly.type
_entity_poly.pdbx_seq_one_letter_code
_entity_poly.pdbx_strand_id
1 'polypeptide(L)'
;IQTRYANLDTIEEDYGINLLPLATFAMDKYAGDPCEQFKPKGDEVLSDKDFNMIAKMHKAISIMQWKMEGQIIKRRPEFRMENRLLLDKIDFEKGTVLVDGVEYPMNDMNFPTIDPKDPYKLTEEEQEVMDKVKSSFVNSEKLQQHVEFLYAKGSVYHIENGNLLYHGVVPMTAKGSFAVERFEGRRYSGRALMDYCDARARRGYYAPEGSAERQNGQDFLWYLWCGRLSPLFGRSAMTTFERLYVEDASTHTEVKDPYYTWYNEEAVCRSILAEFGLPGTSHIVNGHVPVQEKKGESPIKGGGRLVVIDGGFCRAYHEKTGIAGYTLVYSSRTMSLRTHQPFESAEKAVRENLDILSQKNILETENHRILVEDTDEGEVLRERVHDLKQLVTAYQLGWIPEARCEDHVW
;
A
#
# COMPACT_ATOMS: atom_id res chain seq x y z
N ILE A 1 2.25 6.98 10.47
CA ILE A 1 0.79 6.83 10.25
C ILE A 1 0.07 6.55 11.56
N GLN A 2 0.48 5.55 12.34
CA GLN A 2 -0.21 5.16 13.57
C GLN A 2 -0.22 6.28 14.61
N THR A 3 0.89 7.00 14.81
CA THR A 3 0.92 8.19 15.68
C THR A 3 -0.01 9.30 15.19
N ARG A 4 -0.14 9.49 13.87
CA ARG A 4 -1.03 10.51 13.30
C ARG A 4 -2.50 10.26 13.60
N TYR A 5 -2.90 9.00 13.69
CA TYR A 5 -4.30 8.60 13.91
C TYR A 5 -4.55 8.06 15.32
N ALA A 6 -3.56 8.15 16.22
CA ALA A 6 -3.59 7.62 17.59
C ALA A 6 -3.86 6.11 17.67
N ASN A 7 -3.60 5.37 16.61
CA ASN A 7 -3.83 3.92 16.53
C ASN A 7 -2.55 3.15 16.88
N LEU A 8 -2.04 3.30 18.10
CA LEU A 8 -0.82 2.64 18.58
C LEU A 8 -1.08 1.22 19.08
N ASP A 9 -2.27 0.95 19.59
CA ASP A 9 -2.68 -0.36 20.15
C ASP A 9 -2.50 -1.48 19.11
N THR A 10 -2.83 -1.21 17.84
CA THR A 10 -2.58 -2.16 16.74
C THR A 10 -1.11 -2.57 16.64
N ILE A 11 -0.16 -1.67 16.91
CA ILE A 11 1.27 -1.98 16.87
C ILE A 11 1.70 -2.65 18.17
N GLU A 12 1.30 -2.12 19.32
CA GLU A 12 1.77 -2.56 20.63
C GLU A 12 1.07 -3.84 21.08
N GLU A 13 -0.26 -3.90 21.04
CA GLU A 13 -1.04 -5.04 21.52
C GLU A 13 -1.10 -6.17 20.50
N ASP A 14 -1.37 -5.84 19.21
CA ASP A 14 -1.55 -6.87 18.20
C ASP A 14 -0.24 -7.51 17.74
N TYR A 15 0.84 -6.73 17.68
CA TYR A 15 2.14 -7.19 17.17
C TYR A 15 3.26 -7.21 18.20
N GLY A 16 3.02 -6.72 19.43
CA GLY A 16 4.01 -6.68 20.49
C GLY A 16 5.19 -5.75 20.21
N ILE A 17 4.97 -4.69 19.43
CA ILE A 17 6.02 -3.73 19.08
C ILE A 17 6.23 -2.75 20.22
N ASN A 18 7.46 -2.69 20.75
CA ASN A 18 7.79 -1.79 21.84
C ASN A 18 8.07 -0.36 21.33
N LEU A 19 7.19 0.58 21.61
CA LEU A 19 7.32 2.00 21.28
C LEU A 19 7.88 2.84 22.42
N LEU A 20 8.15 2.28 23.60
CA LEU A 20 8.69 3.01 24.76
C LEU A 20 10.00 3.78 24.45
N PRO A 21 10.97 3.25 23.66
CA PRO A 21 12.16 4.01 23.28
C PRO A 21 11.84 5.31 22.53
N LEU A 22 10.86 5.26 21.60
CA LEU A 22 10.40 6.42 20.86
C LEU A 22 9.66 7.41 21.78
N ALA A 23 8.79 6.93 22.65
CA ALA A 23 8.05 7.78 23.59
C ALA A 23 8.99 8.51 24.55
N THR A 24 9.96 7.79 25.13
CA THR A 24 10.96 8.37 26.05
C THR A 24 11.79 9.46 25.34
N PHE A 25 12.32 9.16 24.18
CA PHE A 25 13.09 10.12 23.36
C PHE A 25 12.26 11.36 23.03
N ALA A 26 11.02 11.17 22.57
CA ALA A 26 10.14 12.26 22.16
C ALA A 26 9.78 13.17 23.35
N MET A 27 9.52 12.60 24.51
CA MET A 27 9.22 13.36 25.73
C MET A 27 10.41 14.15 26.24
N ASP A 28 11.64 13.66 26.04
CA ASP A 28 12.87 14.39 26.40
C ASP A 28 13.15 15.51 25.39
N LYS A 29 13.27 15.21 24.10
CA LYS A 29 13.69 16.17 23.06
C LYS A 29 12.67 17.27 22.80
N TYR A 30 11.39 16.98 22.95
CA TYR A 30 10.29 17.91 22.72
C TYR A 30 9.53 18.27 24.00
N ALA A 31 10.21 18.27 25.18
CA ALA A 31 9.58 18.50 26.50
C ALA A 31 8.74 19.79 26.56
N GLY A 32 9.27 20.90 26.06
CA GLY A 32 8.61 22.22 26.02
C GLY A 32 7.81 22.53 24.73
N ASP A 33 7.77 21.59 23.77
CA ASP A 33 7.14 21.80 22.48
C ASP A 33 5.67 21.35 22.53
N PRO A 34 4.70 22.20 22.17
CA PRO A 34 3.30 21.83 22.09
C PRO A 34 2.99 20.87 20.92
N CYS A 35 3.89 20.76 19.94
CA CYS A 35 3.74 19.91 18.75
C CYS A 35 2.39 20.07 18.05
N GLU A 36 1.88 21.31 17.91
CA GLU A 36 0.52 21.62 17.41
C GLU A 36 0.21 20.96 16.08
N GLN A 37 1.16 20.97 15.14
CA GLN A 37 0.98 20.43 13.78
C GLN A 37 0.94 18.89 13.77
N PHE A 38 1.41 18.27 14.84
CA PHE A 38 1.56 16.82 14.99
C PHE A 38 0.48 16.18 15.86
N LYS A 39 -0.47 16.97 16.33
CA LYS A 39 -1.60 16.45 17.11
C LYS A 39 -2.32 15.34 16.36
N PRO A 40 -2.63 14.22 17.02
CA PRO A 40 -3.30 13.09 16.38
C PRO A 40 -4.69 13.48 15.87
N LYS A 41 -5.08 12.87 14.76
CA LYS A 41 -6.38 13.04 14.10
C LYS A 41 -7.12 11.71 14.20
N GLY A 42 -7.90 11.52 15.22
CA GLY A 42 -8.68 10.30 15.42
C GLY A 42 -9.91 10.59 16.28
N ASP A 43 -10.86 9.66 16.28
CA ASP A 43 -12.09 9.74 17.06
C ASP A 43 -11.90 9.14 18.49
N GLU A 44 -10.70 8.71 18.84
CA GLU A 44 -10.40 8.11 20.14
C GLU A 44 -10.36 9.18 21.23
N VAL A 45 -11.02 8.86 22.35
CA VAL A 45 -11.02 9.72 23.55
C VAL A 45 -9.74 9.43 24.34
N LEU A 46 -8.71 10.23 24.07
CA LEU A 46 -7.42 10.16 24.77
C LEU A 46 -7.38 11.10 25.96
N SER A 47 -6.59 10.76 26.98
CA SER A 47 -6.25 11.71 28.01
C SER A 47 -5.35 12.83 27.44
N ASP A 48 -5.38 14.04 28.01
CA ASP A 48 -4.50 15.15 27.59
C ASP A 48 -3.01 14.75 27.61
N LYS A 49 -2.64 13.90 28.56
CA LYS A 49 -1.27 13.39 28.70
C LYS A 49 -0.88 12.51 27.52
N ASP A 50 -1.74 11.55 27.17
CA ASP A 50 -1.49 10.61 26.06
C ASP A 50 -1.52 11.35 24.73
N PHE A 51 -2.47 12.27 24.56
CA PHE A 51 -2.57 13.12 23.39
C PHE A 51 -1.28 13.91 23.13
N ASN A 52 -0.71 14.55 24.17
CA ASN A 52 0.54 15.28 24.07
C ASN A 52 1.74 14.37 23.84
N MET A 53 1.78 13.20 24.46
CA MET A 53 2.84 12.21 24.23
C MET A 53 2.82 11.72 22.76
N ILE A 54 1.66 11.37 22.24
CA ILE A 54 1.53 10.91 20.85
C ILE A 54 1.91 12.01 19.86
N ALA A 55 1.55 13.28 20.11
CA ALA A 55 1.96 14.39 19.27
C ALA A 55 3.49 14.54 19.20
N LYS A 56 4.19 14.42 20.34
CA LYS A 56 5.66 14.44 20.38
C LYS A 56 6.28 13.23 19.69
N MET A 57 5.72 12.04 19.89
CA MET A 57 6.15 10.83 19.17
C MET A 57 5.97 10.99 17.66
N HIS A 58 4.85 11.58 17.21
CA HIS A 58 4.58 11.87 15.82
C HIS A 58 5.64 12.82 15.22
N LYS A 59 5.98 13.91 15.92
CA LYS A 59 7.03 14.84 15.48
C LYS A 59 8.38 14.14 15.41
N ALA A 60 8.78 13.44 16.45
CA ALA A 60 10.06 12.73 16.54
C ALA A 60 10.23 11.71 15.39
N ILE A 61 9.27 10.81 15.22
CA ILE A 61 9.38 9.78 14.19
C ILE A 61 9.29 10.36 12.77
N SER A 62 8.55 11.45 12.56
CA SER A 62 8.49 12.12 11.25
C SER A 62 9.84 12.73 10.87
N ILE A 63 10.53 13.37 11.79
CA ILE A 63 11.88 13.93 11.56
C ILE A 63 12.88 12.80 11.24
N MET A 64 12.90 11.72 12.03
CA MET A 64 13.74 10.55 11.74
C MET A 64 13.41 9.95 10.35
N GLN A 65 12.12 9.85 10.00
CA GLN A 65 11.68 9.37 8.70
C GLN A 65 12.24 10.23 7.56
N TRP A 66 12.11 11.55 7.60
CA TRP A 66 12.63 12.43 6.53
C TRP A 66 14.16 12.41 6.45
N LYS A 67 14.86 12.24 7.57
CA LYS A 67 16.30 12.01 7.54
C LYS A 67 16.67 10.74 6.79
N MET A 68 16.00 9.63 7.10
CA MET A 68 16.22 8.34 6.44
C MET A 68 15.81 8.37 4.96
N GLU A 69 14.68 9.00 4.62
CA GLU A 69 14.24 9.22 3.25
C GLU A 69 15.28 9.99 2.44
N GLY A 70 15.82 11.08 3.00
CA GLY A 70 16.88 11.85 2.36
C GLY A 70 18.16 11.03 2.14
N GLN A 71 18.51 10.14 3.06
CA GLN A 71 19.63 9.20 2.87
C GLN A 71 19.35 8.24 1.70
N ILE A 72 18.10 7.73 1.56
CA ILE A 72 17.72 6.89 0.42
C ILE A 72 17.82 7.68 -0.88
N ILE A 73 17.23 8.86 -0.95
CA ILE A 73 17.25 9.70 -2.16
C ILE A 73 18.69 10.00 -2.60
N LYS A 74 19.57 10.37 -1.67
CA LYS A 74 20.99 10.67 -1.97
C LYS A 74 21.78 9.47 -2.49
N ARG A 75 21.50 8.24 -2.01
CA ARG A 75 22.17 7.03 -2.51
C ARG A 75 21.49 6.38 -3.71
N ARG A 76 20.24 6.83 -4.07
CA ARG A 76 19.42 6.32 -5.19
C ARG A 76 18.99 7.45 -6.14
N PRO A 77 19.92 8.12 -6.82
CA PRO A 77 19.58 9.20 -7.74
C PRO A 77 18.71 8.73 -8.91
N GLU A 78 18.72 7.41 -9.21
CA GLU A 78 17.84 6.81 -10.21
C GLU A 78 16.35 6.92 -9.87
N PHE A 79 15.98 7.14 -8.61
CA PHE A 79 14.59 7.37 -8.19
C PHE A 79 14.09 8.76 -8.58
N ARG A 80 14.99 9.70 -8.88
CA ARG A 80 14.67 11.07 -9.33
C ARG A 80 13.68 11.78 -8.39
N MET A 81 13.98 11.74 -7.10
CA MET A 81 13.16 12.31 -6.03
C MET A 81 13.88 13.43 -5.26
N GLU A 82 14.87 14.09 -5.87
CA GLU A 82 15.69 15.15 -5.25
C GLU A 82 14.83 16.35 -4.82
N ASN A 83 13.67 16.55 -5.45
CA ASN A 83 12.71 17.57 -5.03
C ASN A 83 12.13 17.28 -3.63
N ARG A 84 12.23 16.05 -3.13
CA ARG A 84 11.80 15.64 -1.77
C ARG A 84 12.91 15.82 -0.72
N LEU A 85 14.09 16.26 -1.09
CA LEU A 85 15.13 16.71 -0.17
C LEU A 85 14.75 18.12 0.34
N LEU A 86 14.03 18.21 1.45
CA LEU A 86 13.50 19.47 1.99
C LEU A 86 14.25 19.94 3.23
N LEU A 87 14.87 19.03 4.00
CA LEU A 87 15.58 19.42 5.22
C LEU A 87 16.82 20.29 4.97
N ASP A 88 17.50 20.12 3.83
CA ASP A 88 18.63 20.97 3.40
C ASP A 88 18.19 22.27 2.70
N LYS A 89 16.88 22.49 2.56
CA LYS A 89 16.28 23.69 1.98
C LYS A 89 15.65 24.60 3.03
N ILE A 90 15.81 24.26 4.31
CA ILE A 90 15.34 25.08 5.42
C ILE A 90 16.34 26.20 5.69
N ASP A 91 15.89 27.44 5.66
CA ASP A 91 16.61 28.60 6.15
C ASP A 91 16.25 28.81 7.64
N PHE A 92 17.14 28.34 8.52
CA PHE A 92 16.92 28.39 9.98
C PHE A 92 16.96 29.83 10.54
N GLU A 93 17.60 30.77 9.85
CA GLU A 93 17.65 32.18 10.28
C GLU A 93 16.38 32.91 9.92
N LYS A 94 15.82 32.67 8.72
CA LYS A 94 14.57 33.29 8.26
C LYS A 94 13.32 32.54 8.70
N GLY A 95 13.42 31.29 9.09
CA GLY A 95 12.26 30.45 9.38
C GLY A 95 11.46 30.06 8.13
N THR A 96 12.15 29.79 7.02
CA THR A 96 11.53 29.49 5.74
C THR A 96 12.05 28.18 5.14
N VAL A 97 11.33 27.63 4.18
CA VAL A 97 11.75 26.46 3.39
C VAL A 97 11.50 26.71 1.90
N LEU A 98 12.43 26.24 1.05
CA LEU A 98 12.30 26.31 -0.40
C LEU A 98 11.60 25.03 -0.92
N VAL A 99 10.37 25.19 -1.42
CA VAL A 99 9.58 24.11 -2.05
C VAL A 99 9.37 24.43 -3.53
N ASP A 100 9.83 23.56 -4.41
CA ASP A 100 9.74 23.71 -5.88
C ASP A 100 10.19 25.10 -6.39
N GLY A 101 11.23 25.66 -5.75
CA GLY A 101 11.83 26.95 -6.14
C GLY A 101 11.15 28.19 -5.55
N VAL A 102 10.14 28.02 -4.73
CA VAL A 102 9.43 29.10 -4.01
C VAL A 102 9.71 29.00 -2.51
N GLU A 103 10.00 30.16 -1.89
CA GLU A 103 10.27 30.26 -0.45
C GLU A 103 8.94 30.44 0.30
N TYR A 104 8.71 29.58 1.33
CA TYR A 104 7.51 29.60 2.17
C TYR A 104 7.90 29.73 3.64
N PRO A 105 7.15 30.51 4.45
CA PRO A 105 7.32 30.55 5.89
C PRO A 105 6.94 29.20 6.52
N MET A 106 7.67 28.80 7.55
CA MET A 106 7.42 27.57 8.29
C MET A 106 6.61 27.86 9.58
N ASN A 107 5.67 27.00 9.88
CA ASN A 107 4.81 27.08 11.07
C ASN A 107 5.53 26.72 12.37
N ASP A 108 6.63 25.98 12.27
CA ASP A 108 7.38 25.43 13.39
C ASP A 108 8.85 25.32 13.02
N MET A 109 9.72 25.89 13.87
CA MET A 109 11.17 25.90 13.69
C MET A 109 11.91 25.17 14.80
N ASN A 110 11.20 24.43 15.65
CA ASN A 110 11.82 23.66 16.71
C ASN A 110 12.32 22.29 16.20
N PHE A 111 13.59 22.26 15.78
CA PHE A 111 14.28 21.08 15.25
C PHE A 111 15.51 20.73 16.11
N PRO A 112 15.33 20.24 17.34
CA PRO A 112 16.45 20.03 18.28
C PRO A 112 17.47 18.98 17.82
N THR A 113 17.12 18.16 16.83
CA THR A 113 17.97 17.06 16.36
C THR A 113 18.48 17.24 14.92
N ILE A 114 18.14 18.33 14.24
CA ILE A 114 18.62 18.60 12.88
C ILE A 114 19.88 19.47 12.94
N ASP A 115 20.99 18.94 12.41
CA ASP A 115 22.19 19.73 12.14
C ASP A 115 22.06 20.38 10.75
N PRO A 116 22.04 21.72 10.62
CA PRO A 116 21.93 22.39 9.32
C PRO A 116 23.07 22.05 8.34
N LYS A 117 24.22 21.57 8.84
CA LYS A 117 25.37 21.18 8.01
C LYS A 117 25.22 19.76 7.44
N ASP A 118 24.49 18.90 8.13
CA ASP A 118 24.20 17.53 7.69
C ASP A 118 22.78 17.11 8.12
N PRO A 119 21.75 17.72 7.51
CA PRO A 119 20.37 17.63 8.01
C PRO A 119 19.75 16.24 7.90
N TYR A 120 20.34 15.34 7.14
CA TYR A 120 19.86 13.96 6.97
C TYR A 120 20.59 12.95 7.85
N LYS A 121 21.55 13.37 8.64
CA LYS A 121 22.22 12.49 9.60
C LYS A 121 21.35 12.28 10.84
N LEU A 122 21.13 11.03 11.23
CA LEU A 122 20.56 10.73 12.54
C LEU A 122 21.54 11.09 13.64
N THR A 123 21.06 11.63 14.76
CA THR A 123 21.88 11.72 15.98
C THR A 123 22.13 10.31 16.52
N GLU A 124 23.10 10.16 17.44
CA GLU A 124 23.36 8.86 18.08
C GLU A 124 22.11 8.34 18.82
N GLU A 125 21.39 9.23 19.49
CA GLU A 125 20.14 8.90 20.19
C GLU A 125 19.02 8.50 19.25
N GLU A 126 18.85 9.20 18.12
CA GLU A 126 17.87 8.83 17.08
C GLU A 126 18.20 7.47 16.47
N GLN A 127 19.50 7.21 16.21
CA GLN A 127 19.93 5.90 15.70
C GLN A 127 19.62 4.78 16.70
N GLU A 128 19.86 5.00 17.99
CA GLU A 128 19.55 4.02 19.03
C GLU A 128 18.04 3.73 19.12
N VAL A 129 17.21 4.77 19.03
CA VAL A 129 15.74 4.62 18.98
C VAL A 129 15.32 3.80 17.76
N MET A 130 15.85 4.15 16.57
CA MET A 130 15.52 3.45 15.32
C MET A 130 15.96 1.99 15.36
N ASP A 131 17.13 1.69 15.91
CA ASP A 131 17.63 0.32 16.03
C ASP A 131 16.74 -0.53 16.96
N LYS A 132 16.31 0.04 18.10
CA LYS A 132 15.39 -0.63 19.03
C LYS A 132 14.01 -0.88 18.41
N VAL A 133 13.43 0.14 17.77
CA VAL A 133 12.13 0.03 17.08
C VAL A 133 12.23 -0.99 15.94
N LYS A 134 13.24 -0.89 15.07
CA LYS A 134 13.49 -1.86 13.99
C LYS A 134 13.61 -3.28 14.54
N SER A 135 14.39 -3.48 15.59
CA SER A 135 14.54 -4.80 16.23
C SER A 135 13.21 -5.36 16.70
N SER A 136 12.35 -4.51 17.30
CA SER A 136 11.02 -4.93 17.74
C SER A 136 10.14 -5.39 16.57
N PHE A 137 10.14 -4.67 15.43
CA PHE A 137 9.41 -5.08 14.22
C PHE A 137 9.94 -6.39 13.63
N VAL A 138 11.26 -6.54 13.54
CA VAL A 138 11.89 -7.74 12.95
C VAL A 138 11.65 -8.99 13.80
N ASN A 139 11.60 -8.84 15.12
CA ASN A 139 11.41 -9.96 16.06
C ASN A 139 9.93 -10.24 16.40
N SER A 140 8.98 -9.52 15.85
CA SER A 140 7.56 -9.81 16.02
C SER A 140 7.14 -10.99 15.17
N GLU A 141 6.99 -12.17 15.77
CA GLU A 141 6.64 -13.42 15.07
C GLU A 141 5.34 -13.28 14.28
N LYS A 142 4.29 -12.73 14.89
CA LYS A 142 2.99 -12.53 14.25
C LYS A 142 3.11 -11.63 13.01
N LEU A 143 3.88 -10.54 13.10
CA LEU A 143 4.11 -9.65 11.99
C LEU A 143 4.89 -10.35 10.86
N GLN A 144 5.94 -11.10 11.20
CA GLN A 144 6.72 -11.83 10.21
C GLN A 144 5.89 -12.89 9.49
N GLN A 145 5.03 -13.65 10.20
CA GLN A 145 4.11 -14.60 9.58
C GLN A 145 3.16 -13.92 8.59
N HIS A 146 2.61 -12.74 8.93
CA HIS A 146 1.76 -11.98 8.02
C HIS A 146 2.53 -11.47 6.79
N VAL A 147 3.78 -11.01 6.98
CA VAL A 147 4.63 -10.54 5.89
C VAL A 147 5.02 -11.70 4.96
N GLU A 148 5.40 -12.85 5.51
CA GLU A 148 5.67 -14.07 4.73
C GLU A 148 4.46 -14.49 3.90
N PHE A 149 3.26 -14.47 4.50
CA PHE A 149 2.03 -14.76 3.78
C PHE A 149 1.81 -13.79 2.61
N LEU A 150 2.03 -12.47 2.82
CA LEU A 150 1.92 -11.47 1.77
C LEU A 150 2.90 -11.72 0.62
N TYR A 151 4.15 -12.13 0.92
CA TYR A 151 5.12 -12.46 -0.12
C TYR A 151 4.83 -13.81 -0.80
N ALA A 152 4.25 -14.77 -0.07
CA ALA A 152 3.92 -16.08 -0.62
C ALA A 152 2.68 -16.06 -1.54
N LYS A 153 1.69 -15.20 -1.23
CA LYS A 153 0.38 -15.17 -1.91
C LYS A 153 0.08 -13.87 -2.64
N GLY A 154 0.72 -12.77 -2.26
CA GLY A 154 0.52 -11.47 -2.87
C GLY A 154 1.45 -11.22 -4.06
N SER A 155 1.11 -10.20 -4.85
CA SER A 155 1.92 -9.69 -5.96
C SER A 155 1.52 -8.24 -6.27
N VAL A 156 2.29 -7.56 -7.11
CA VAL A 156 1.96 -6.19 -7.55
C VAL A 156 0.70 -6.18 -8.43
N TYR A 157 0.47 -7.25 -9.16
CA TYR A 157 -0.81 -7.54 -9.84
C TYR A 157 -1.07 -9.04 -9.83
N HIS A 158 -2.30 -9.42 -10.09
CA HIS A 158 -2.72 -10.81 -10.22
C HIS A 158 -3.70 -10.97 -11.38
N ILE A 159 -3.64 -12.11 -12.05
CA ILE A 159 -4.64 -12.50 -13.05
C ILE A 159 -5.39 -13.70 -12.48
N GLU A 160 -6.71 -13.61 -12.42
CA GLU A 160 -7.56 -14.65 -11.87
C GLU A 160 -8.81 -14.81 -12.74
N ASN A 161 -9.02 -16.02 -13.29
CA ASN A 161 -10.14 -16.33 -14.17
C ASN A 161 -10.33 -15.28 -15.29
N GLY A 162 -9.22 -14.90 -15.94
CA GLY A 162 -9.20 -13.90 -17.00
C GLY A 162 -9.44 -12.45 -16.56
N ASN A 163 -9.45 -12.16 -15.26
CA ASN A 163 -9.56 -10.80 -14.74
C ASN A 163 -8.20 -10.31 -14.25
N LEU A 164 -7.89 -9.03 -14.49
CA LEU A 164 -6.66 -8.37 -14.04
C LEU A 164 -6.92 -7.60 -12.75
N LEU A 165 -6.21 -7.95 -11.69
CA LEU A 165 -6.33 -7.34 -10.37
C LEU A 165 -5.04 -6.60 -10.02
N TYR A 166 -5.12 -5.34 -9.58
CA TYR A 166 -3.99 -4.61 -9.01
C TYR A 166 -4.47 -3.50 -8.06
N HIS A 167 -3.59 -3.13 -7.12
CA HIS A 167 -3.97 -2.19 -6.06
C HIS A 167 -4.13 -0.75 -6.56
N GLY A 168 -3.09 -0.17 -7.14
CA GLY A 168 -3.01 1.26 -7.46
C GLY A 168 -3.24 1.57 -8.93
N VAL A 169 -2.16 1.69 -9.71
CA VAL A 169 -2.21 2.16 -11.09
C VAL A 169 -1.30 1.34 -12.01
N VAL A 170 -1.61 1.33 -13.29
CA VAL A 170 -0.62 1.13 -14.34
C VAL A 170 -0.18 2.52 -14.77
N PRO A 171 1.04 3.01 -14.42
CA PRO A 171 1.42 4.40 -14.61
C PRO A 171 1.28 4.87 -16.05
N MET A 172 0.69 6.06 -16.24
CA MET A 172 0.38 6.61 -17.55
C MET A 172 0.97 8.00 -17.76
N THR A 173 1.11 8.37 -19.03
CA THR A 173 1.42 9.73 -19.46
C THR A 173 0.15 10.57 -19.57
N ALA A 174 0.28 11.88 -19.63
CA ALA A 174 -0.84 12.80 -19.88
C ALA A 174 -1.58 12.52 -21.21
N LYS A 175 -0.97 11.75 -22.13
CA LYS A 175 -1.56 11.38 -23.44
C LYS A 175 -2.25 10.00 -23.42
N GLY A 176 -2.33 9.33 -22.27
CA GLY A 176 -2.98 8.02 -22.13
C GLY A 176 -2.15 6.83 -22.63
N SER A 177 -0.85 7.00 -22.86
CA SER A 177 0.09 5.91 -23.10
C SER A 177 0.76 5.48 -21.80
N PHE A 178 1.31 4.26 -21.73
CA PHE A 178 2.05 3.79 -20.57
C PHE A 178 3.28 4.66 -20.31
N ALA A 179 3.43 5.10 -19.07
CA ALA A 179 4.62 5.83 -18.65
C ALA A 179 5.84 4.90 -18.62
N VAL A 180 7.00 5.46 -18.96
CA VAL A 180 8.25 4.71 -19.00
C VAL A 180 9.14 5.15 -17.88
N GLU A 181 9.52 4.22 -17.01
CA GLU A 181 10.54 4.42 -16.00
C GLU A 181 11.86 3.73 -16.39
N ARG A 182 12.96 4.22 -15.80
CA ARG A 182 14.30 3.69 -16.07
C ARG A 182 14.95 3.24 -14.77
N PHE A 183 15.24 1.97 -14.69
CA PHE A 183 16.01 1.38 -13.59
C PHE A 183 17.19 0.60 -14.16
N GLU A 184 18.36 0.73 -13.56
CA GLU A 184 19.57 0.00 -13.95
C GLU A 184 19.89 0.12 -15.45
N GLY A 185 19.64 1.30 -16.04
CA GLY A 185 19.87 1.58 -17.46
C GLY A 185 18.83 1.02 -18.42
N ARG A 186 17.86 0.24 -17.97
CA ARG A 186 16.78 -0.34 -18.77
C ARG A 186 15.48 0.44 -18.63
N ARG A 187 14.64 0.35 -19.66
CA ARG A 187 13.31 1.01 -19.70
C ARG A 187 12.23 -0.01 -19.40
N TYR A 188 11.29 0.37 -18.52
CA TYR A 188 10.15 -0.43 -18.14
C TYR A 188 8.86 0.39 -18.25
N SER A 189 7.78 -0.23 -18.74
CA SER A 189 6.45 0.36 -18.83
C SER A 189 5.38 -0.73 -18.75
N GLY A 190 4.14 -0.38 -18.46
CA GLY A 190 3.02 -1.32 -18.44
C GLY A 190 3.31 -2.55 -17.56
N ARG A 191 3.04 -3.74 -18.08
CA ARG A 191 3.29 -5.02 -17.40
C ARG A 191 4.75 -5.19 -16.99
N ALA A 192 5.69 -4.86 -17.89
CA ALA A 192 7.12 -5.02 -17.59
C ALA A 192 7.58 -4.17 -16.40
N LEU A 193 6.97 -2.99 -16.16
CA LEU A 193 7.23 -2.19 -14.96
C LEU A 193 6.70 -2.88 -13.71
N MET A 194 5.50 -3.44 -13.75
CA MET A 194 4.92 -4.13 -12.59
C MET A 194 5.68 -5.42 -12.26
N ASP A 195 6.09 -6.19 -13.28
CA ASP A 195 6.95 -7.38 -13.12
C ASP A 195 8.30 -7.02 -12.48
N TYR A 196 8.92 -5.92 -12.92
CA TYR A 196 10.15 -5.43 -12.31
C TYR A 196 9.96 -5.04 -10.85
N CYS A 197 8.86 -4.34 -10.54
CA CYS A 197 8.53 -3.92 -9.17
C CYS A 197 8.36 -5.12 -8.24
N ASP A 198 7.59 -6.13 -8.67
CA ASP A 198 7.39 -7.37 -7.89
C ASP A 198 8.71 -8.13 -7.66
N ALA A 199 9.47 -8.36 -8.74
CA ALA A 199 10.74 -9.05 -8.67
C ALA A 199 11.74 -8.33 -7.76
N ARG A 200 11.77 -6.99 -7.80
CA ARG A 200 12.69 -6.18 -6.99
C ARG A 200 12.34 -6.20 -5.51
N ALA A 201 11.04 -6.10 -5.19
CA ALA A 201 10.55 -6.21 -3.83
C ALA A 201 10.88 -7.58 -3.22
N ARG A 202 10.65 -8.67 -3.97
CA ARG A 202 10.97 -10.05 -3.53
C ARG A 202 12.45 -10.26 -3.31
N ARG A 203 13.30 -9.78 -4.22
CA ARG A 203 14.77 -9.85 -4.03
C ARG A 203 15.20 -9.11 -2.78
N GLY A 204 14.63 -7.93 -2.50
CA GLY A 204 14.92 -7.18 -1.29
C GLY A 204 14.51 -7.92 -0.01
N TYR A 205 13.39 -8.63 -0.04
CA TYR A 205 12.90 -9.39 1.12
C TYR A 205 13.73 -10.67 1.37
N TYR A 206 14.00 -11.46 0.32
CA TYR A 206 14.65 -12.77 0.45
C TYR A 206 16.19 -12.72 0.42
N ALA A 207 16.80 -11.59 0.04
CA ALA A 207 18.25 -11.47 0.00
C ALA A 207 18.88 -11.58 1.40
N PRO A 208 20.12 -12.12 1.51
CA PRO A 208 20.81 -12.22 2.79
C PRO A 208 20.94 -10.88 3.51
N GLU A 209 20.82 -10.91 4.83
CA GLU A 209 21.00 -9.72 5.66
C GLU A 209 22.39 -9.12 5.45
N GLY A 210 22.50 -7.78 5.43
CA GLY A 210 23.73 -7.05 5.18
C GLY A 210 24.23 -7.06 3.73
N SER A 211 23.56 -7.78 2.81
CA SER A 211 23.93 -7.75 1.40
C SER A 211 23.52 -6.45 0.71
N ALA A 212 24.27 -6.06 -0.34
CA ALA A 212 23.92 -4.93 -1.18
C ALA A 212 22.55 -5.13 -1.88
N GLU A 213 22.21 -6.37 -2.22
CA GLU A 213 20.92 -6.70 -2.84
C GLU A 213 19.76 -6.44 -1.89
N ARG A 214 19.89 -6.80 -0.60
CA ARG A 214 18.90 -6.51 0.43
C ARG A 214 18.72 -5.01 0.63
N GLN A 215 19.83 -4.25 0.75
CA GLN A 215 19.78 -2.79 0.85
C GLN A 215 19.08 -2.16 -0.36
N ASN A 216 19.43 -2.61 -1.56
CA ASN A 216 18.81 -2.13 -2.79
C ASN A 216 17.31 -2.42 -2.82
N GLY A 217 16.89 -3.59 -2.38
CA GLY A 217 15.48 -3.97 -2.30
C GLY A 217 14.72 -3.20 -1.23
N GLN A 218 15.31 -2.96 -0.06
CA GLN A 218 14.70 -2.14 0.99
C GLN A 218 14.49 -0.69 0.53
N ASP A 219 15.48 -0.09 -0.14
CA ASP A 219 15.35 1.24 -0.74
C ASP A 219 14.26 1.27 -1.81
N PHE A 220 14.14 0.18 -2.59
CA PHE A 220 13.10 0.07 -3.61
C PHE A 220 11.70 -0.12 -3.01
N LEU A 221 11.55 -0.83 -1.90
CA LEU A 221 10.28 -0.92 -1.17
C LEU A 221 9.82 0.45 -0.67
N TRP A 222 10.74 1.31 -0.23
CA TRP A 222 10.43 2.71 0.06
C TRP A 222 9.97 3.46 -1.19
N TYR A 223 10.66 3.29 -2.34
CA TYR A 223 10.21 3.86 -3.61
C TYR A 223 8.81 3.38 -4.00
N LEU A 224 8.48 2.11 -3.81
CA LEU A 224 7.13 1.59 -4.09
C LEU A 224 6.06 2.27 -3.23
N TRP A 225 6.40 2.68 -2.02
CA TRP A 225 5.46 3.37 -1.14
C TRP A 225 5.17 4.82 -1.58
N CYS A 226 6.14 5.57 -2.09
CA CYS A 226 6.00 7.00 -2.35
C CYS A 226 6.63 7.52 -3.65
N GLY A 227 7.18 6.63 -4.48
CA GLY A 227 7.84 7.00 -5.74
C GLY A 227 6.86 7.45 -6.83
N ARG A 228 7.28 8.43 -7.62
CA ARG A 228 6.46 9.14 -8.61
C ARG A 228 5.81 8.29 -9.71
N LEU A 229 6.36 7.12 -10.04
CA LEU A 229 5.80 6.16 -11.02
C LEU A 229 5.62 4.78 -10.38
N SER A 230 5.49 4.75 -9.04
CA SER A 230 5.13 3.51 -8.35
C SER A 230 3.71 3.09 -8.69
N PRO A 231 3.50 1.82 -9.11
CA PRO A 231 2.17 1.29 -9.36
C PRO A 231 1.33 1.18 -8.08
N LEU A 232 1.95 1.26 -6.90
CA LEU A 232 1.26 1.18 -5.61
C LEU A 232 0.88 2.55 -5.05
N PHE A 233 1.53 3.63 -5.50
CA PHE A 233 1.31 4.98 -4.98
C PHE A 233 0.40 5.84 -5.85
N GLY A 234 0.60 5.85 -7.17
CA GLY A 234 -0.24 6.53 -8.14
C GLY A 234 -0.32 8.06 -7.97
N ARG A 235 0.72 8.70 -7.45
CA ARG A 235 0.84 10.16 -7.28
C ARG A 235 2.26 10.63 -7.59
N SER A 236 2.41 11.94 -7.87
CA SER A 236 3.70 12.54 -8.20
C SER A 236 4.66 12.64 -7.01
N ALA A 237 4.13 12.88 -5.83
CA ALA A 237 4.90 13.07 -4.59
C ALA A 237 3.99 12.87 -3.36
N MET A 238 4.61 12.56 -2.22
CA MET A 238 3.96 12.57 -0.91
C MET A 238 4.35 13.88 -0.19
N THR A 239 3.37 14.72 0.13
CA THR A 239 3.57 16.08 0.66
C THR A 239 3.39 16.17 2.18
N THR A 240 3.83 15.15 2.92
CA THR A 240 3.66 15.11 4.39
C THR A 240 4.44 16.20 5.11
N PHE A 241 5.64 16.55 4.64
CA PHE A 241 6.44 17.62 5.22
C PHE A 241 5.73 18.97 5.05
N GLU A 242 5.30 19.28 3.84
CA GLU A 242 4.63 20.53 3.52
C GLU A 242 3.34 20.68 4.32
N ARG A 243 2.53 19.64 4.45
CA ARG A 243 1.29 19.65 5.23
C ARG A 243 1.48 19.91 6.71
N LEU A 244 2.66 19.65 7.26
CA LEU A 244 2.98 19.80 8.66
C LEU A 244 3.72 21.12 8.96
N TYR A 245 4.48 21.63 7.99
CA TYR A 245 5.36 22.78 8.23
C TYR A 245 5.04 24.03 7.41
N VAL A 246 4.24 23.93 6.36
CA VAL A 246 3.89 25.06 5.49
C VAL A 246 2.37 25.28 5.52
N GLU A 247 1.93 26.52 5.74
CA GLU A 247 0.49 26.83 5.80
C GLU A 247 -0.16 26.90 4.42
N ASP A 248 0.63 27.27 3.39
CA ASP A 248 0.12 27.41 2.03
C ASP A 248 -0.33 26.06 1.45
N ALA A 249 -1.64 25.90 1.32
CA ALA A 249 -2.28 24.68 0.83
C ALA A 249 -1.90 24.31 -0.61
N SER A 250 -1.35 25.24 -1.40
CA SER A 250 -0.86 24.93 -2.75
C SER A 250 0.29 23.93 -2.73
N THR A 251 1.13 23.97 -1.69
CA THR A 251 2.25 23.02 -1.47
C THR A 251 1.78 21.61 -1.08
N HIS A 252 0.54 21.47 -0.64
CA HIS A 252 -0.05 20.20 -0.19
C HIS A 252 -0.60 19.35 -1.32
N THR A 253 -0.50 19.82 -2.57
CA THR A 253 -1.09 19.14 -3.73
C THR A 253 -0.26 17.92 -4.14
N GLU A 254 -0.88 16.76 -4.09
CA GLU A 254 -0.32 15.50 -4.60
C GLU A 254 -1.01 15.18 -5.93
N VAL A 255 -0.33 15.49 -7.03
CA VAL A 255 -0.90 15.31 -8.38
C VAL A 255 -1.06 13.81 -8.63
N LYS A 256 -2.29 13.40 -8.94
CA LYS A 256 -2.60 12.01 -9.27
C LYS A 256 -1.97 11.61 -10.61
N ASP A 257 -1.59 10.34 -10.73
CA ASP A 257 -1.16 9.77 -12.01
C ASP A 257 -2.28 9.96 -13.06
N PRO A 258 -1.94 10.28 -14.32
CA PRO A 258 -2.91 10.41 -15.39
C PRO A 258 -3.80 9.18 -15.61
N TYR A 259 -3.41 8.01 -15.12
CA TYR A 259 -4.23 6.81 -15.06
C TYR A 259 -5.65 7.10 -14.53
N TYR A 260 -5.78 7.90 -13.46
CA TYR A 260 -7.09 8.25 -12.87
C TYR A 260 -7.98 9.13 -13.73
N THR A 261 -7.47 9.66 -14.83
CA THR A 261 -8.25 10.29 -15.89
C THR A 261 -8.61 9.27 -16.97
N TRP A 262 -7.61 8.52 -17.41
CA TRP A 262 -7.72 7.63 -18.56
C TRP A 262 -8.47 6.33 -18.28
N TYR A 263 -8.52 5.84 -17.03
CA TYR A 263 -9.25 4.64 -16.67
C TYR A 263 -10.77 4.73 -16.89
N ASN A 264 -11.30 5.93 -17.15
CA ASN A 264 -12.70 6.13 -17.54
C ASN A 264 -12.95 5.78 -19.02
N GLU A 265 -11.91 5.72 -19.84
CA GLU A 265 -12.00 5.45 -21.26
C GLU A 265 -11.89 3.95 -21.55
N GLU A 266 -12.92 3.36 -22.18
CA GLU A 266 -12.95 1.95 -22.49
C GLU A 266 -11.77 1.49 -23.35
N ALA A 267 -11.34 2.31 -24.32
CA ALA A 267 -10.22 2.00 -25.18
C ALA A 267 -8.91 1.87 -24.39
N VAL A 268 -8.72 2.68 -23.34
CA VAL A 268 -7.54 2.60 -22.47
C VAL A 268 -7.60 1.35 -21.58
N CYS A 269 -8.76 1.03 -21.02
CA CYS A 269 -8.93 -0.22 -20.26
C CYS A 269 -8.62 -1.45 -21.13
N ARG A 270 -9.09 -1.47 -22.37
CA ARG A 270 -8.78 -2.55 -23.34
C ARG A 270 -7.28 -2.60 -23.68
N SER A 271 -6.62 -1.45 -23.78
CA SER A 271 -5.17 -1.38 -24.00
C SER A 271 -4.40 -1.96 -22.81
N ILE A 272 -4.83 -1.67 -21.56
CA ILE A 272 -4.25 -2.26 -20.36
C ILE A 272 -4.43 -3.78 -20.39
N LEU A 273 -5.65 -4.29 -20.63
CA LEU A 273 -5.89 -5.71 -20.70
C LEU A 273 -5.00 -6.41 -21.74
N ALA A 274 -4.87 -5.82 -22.94
CA ALA A 274 -4.01 -6.34 -23.99
C ALA A 274 -2.53 -6.37 -23.60
N GLU A 275 -2.04 -5.36 -22.87
CA GLU A 275 -0.65 -5.31 -22.33
C GLU A 275 -0.37 -6.48 -21.38
N PHE A 276 -1.39 -6.96 -20.65
CA PHE A 276 -1.29 -8.13 -19.78
C PHE A 276 -1.64 -9.45 -20.48
N GLY A 277 -1.89 -9.43 -21.79
CA GLY A 277 -2.20 -10.63 -22.57
C GLY A 277 -3.65 -11.10 -22.44
N LEU A 278 -4.54 -10.23 -21.96
CA LEU A 278 -5.94 -10.55 -21.74
C LEU A 278 -6.83 -10.04 -22.89
N PRO A 279 -7.94 -10.74 -23.20
CA PRO A 279 -8.90 -10.27 -24.18
C PRO A 279 -9.58 -8.96 -23.71
N GLY A 280 -9.99 -8.13 -24.66
CA GLY A 280 -10.65 -6.85 -24.34
C GLY A 280 -12.05 -6.99 -23.73
N THR A 281 -12.55 -8.22 -23.59
CA THR A 281 -13.78 -8.56 -22.84
C THR A 281 -13.55 -8.78 -21.36
N SER A 282 -12.31 -9.00 -20.94
CA SER A 282 -11.89 -9.14 -19.53
C SER A 282 -12.18 -7.89 -18.71
N HIS A 283 -12.05 -8.01 -17.38
CA HIS A 283 -12.24 -6.92 -16.45
C HIS A 283 -10.95 -6.59 -15.71
N ILE A 284 -10.83 -5.32 -15.35
CA ILE A 284 -9.81 -4.81 -14.43
C ILE A 284 -10.49 -4.59 -13.08
N VAL A 285 -9.89 -5.10 -12.01
CA VAL A 285 -10.30 -4.86 -10.63
C VAL A 285 -9.23 -4.01 -9.95
N ASN A 286 -9.62 -2.83 -9.47
CA ASN A 286 -8.70 -1.82 -8.98
C ASN A 286 -9.13 -1.28 -7.61
N GLY A 287 -8.21 -0.67 -6.87
CA GLY A 287 -8.43 -0.11 -5.54
C GLY A 287 -7.73 1.23 -5.31
N HIS A 288 -7.12 1.40 -4.14
CA HIS A 288 -6.25 2.50 -3.70
C HIS A 288 -6.92 3.86 -3.49
N VAL A 289 -7.81 4.31 -4.39
CA VAL A 289 -8.53 5.58 -4.23
C VAL A 289 -10.01 5.26 -4.01
N PRO A 290 -10.52 5.48 -2.79
CA PRO A 290 -11.90 5.18 -2.48
C PRO A 290 -12.89 5.95 -3.36
N VAL A 291 -13.90 5.26 -3.85
CA VAL A 291 -15.00 5.84 -4.64
C VAL A 291 -15.82 6.76 -3.75
N GLN A 292 -16.06 7.99 -4.22
CA GLN A 292 -16.87 8.98 -3.52
C GLN A 292 -18.34 8.90 -3.96
N GLU A 293 -19.04 7.83 -3.60
CA GLU A 293 -20.42 7.60 -3.99
C GLU A 293 -21.35 8.73 -3.55
N LYS A 294 -21.08 9.33 -2.37
CA LYS A 294 -21.77 10.52 -1.87
C LYS A 294 -21.72 11.71 -2.84
N LYS A 295 -20.70 11.77 -3.71
CA LYS A 295 -20.56 12.76 -4.78
C LYS A 295 -21.05 12.27 -6.13
N GLY A 296 -21.68 11.10 -6.19
CA GLY A 296 -22.19 10.51 -7.42
C GLY A 296 -21.14 9.82 -8.27
N GLU A 297 -19.95 9.50 -7.68
CA GLU A 297 -18.94 8.76 -8.40
C GLU A 297 -19.33 7.28 -8.52
N SER A 298 -19.26 6.72 -9.74
CA SER A 298 -19.51 5.31 -9.98
C SER A 298 -18.24 4.47 -9.77
N PRO A 299 -18.34 3.30 -9.11
CA PRO A 299 -17.25 2.32 -9.05
C PRO A 299 -16.97 1.65 -10.39
N ILE A 300 -17.88 1.73 -11.35
CA ILE A 300 -17.77 1.12 -12.67
C ILE A 300 -17.24 2.16 -13.64
N LYS A 301 -16.10 1.87 -14.26
CA LYS A 301 -15.34 2.75 -15.16
C LYS A 301 -15.11 2.08 -16.52
N GLY A 302 -14.59 2.83 -17.49
CA GLY A 302 -14.14 2.31 -18.78
C GLY A 302 -15.19 1.47 -19.51
N GLY A 303 -16.43 1.97 -19.59
CA GLY A 303 -17.52 1.25 -20.27
C GLY A 303 -17.84 -0.13 -19.64
N GLY A 304 -17.57 -0.31 -18.34
CA GLY A 304 -17.76 -1.57 -17.64
C GLY A 304 -16.53 -2.48 -17.59
N ARG A 305 -15.43 -2.08 -18.23
CA ARG A 305 -14.18 -2.88 -18.25
C ARG A 305 -13.34 -2.73 -16.99
N LEU A 306 -13.59 -1.73 -16.14
CA LEU A 306 -12.86 -1.51 -14.89
C LEU A 306 -13.83 -1.32 -13.74
N VAL A 307 -13.54 -1.98 -12.62
CA VAL A 307 -14.32 -1.90 -11.38
C VAL A 307 -13.38 -1.49 -10.24
N VAL A 308 -13.69 -0.36 -9.60
CA VAL A 308 -13.00 0.07 -8.39
C VAL A 308 -13.71 -0.55 -7.19
N ILE A 309 -13.01 -1.41 -6.43
CA ILE A 309 -13.59 -2.08 -5.25
C ILE A 309 -13.21 -1.42 -3.93
N ASP A 310 -12.48 -0.29 -3.96
CA ASP A 310 -12.18 0.50 -2.78
C ASP A 310 -13.32 1.46 -2.47
N GLY A 311 -14.07 1.15 -1.43
CA GLY A 311 -15.14 2.00 -0.90
C GLY A 311 -14.80 2.63 0.44
N GLY A 312 -13.56 2.41 0.93
CA GLY A 312 -13.12 2.92 2.24
C GLY A 312 -13.78 2.18 3.40
N PHE A 313 -13.47 0.89 3.61
CA PHE A 313 -13.99 0.10 4.73
C PHE A 313 -13.67 0.69 6.11
N CYS A 314 -12.57 1.47 6.21
CA CYS A 314 -12.21 2.14 7.45
C CYS A 314 -13.27 3.21 7.80
N ARG A 315 -13.76 3.17 9.03
CA ARG A 315 -14.78 4.09 9.56
C ARG A 315 -14.45 5.57 9.26
N ALA A 316 -13.18 5.96 9.34
CA ALA A 316 -12.72 7.32 9.04
C ALA A 316 -13.01 7.79 7.60
N TYR A 317 -13.29 6.87 6.66
CA TYR A 317 -13.63 7.21 5.28
C TYR A 317 -15.15 7.30 5.02
N HIS A 318 -16.01 6.72 5.88
CA HIS A 318 -17.45 6.64 5.66
C HIS A 318 -18.09 8.02 5.42
N GLU A 319 -17.64 9.07 6.14
CA GLU A 319 -18.13 10.42 5.90
C GLU A 319 -17.83 10.94 4.49
N LYS A 320 -16.70 10.54 3.91
CA LYS A 320 -16.25 10.99 2.59
C LYS A 320 -16.85 10.16 1.47
N THR A 321 -16.93 8.84 1.65
CA THR A 321 -17.41 7.90 0.63
C THR A 321 -18.93 7.79 0.63
N GLY A 322 -19.57 7.83 1.78
CA GLY A 322 -21.01 7.63 1.96
C GLY A 322 -21.42 6.17 2.06
N ILE A 323 -20.46 5.24 2.00
CA ILE A 323 -20.67 3.78 2.07
C ILE A 323 -19.63 3.14 2.99
N ALA A 324 -19.83 1.87 3.34
CA ALA A 324 -18.87 1.08 4.12
C ALA A 324 -17.90 0.26 3.25
N GLY A 325 -18.09 0.21 1.94
CA GLY A 325 -17.18 -0.48 1.02
C GLY A 325 -17.88 -1.30 -0.04
N TYR A 326 -17.08 -2.01 -0.85
CA TYR A 326 -17.55 -2.88 -1.92
C TYR A 326 -17.04 -4.31 -1.74
N THR A 327 -17.83 -5.28 -2.19
CA THR A 327 -17.41 -6.66 -2.42
C THR A 327 -17.73 -7.06 -3.84
N LEU A 328 -16.71 -7.43 -4.62
CA LEU A 328 -16.91 -8.06 -5.92
C LEU A 328 -17.21 -9.54 -5.72
N VAL A 329 -18.30 -10.01 -6.33
CA VAL A 329 -18.71 -11.42 -6.29
C VAL A 329 -18.67 -11.97 -7.71
N TYR A 330 -17.75 -12.90 -7.96
CA TYR A 330 -17.65 -13.67 -9.17
C TYR A 330 -18.29 -15.05 -8.95
N SER A 331 -19.27 -15.40 -9.76
CA SER A 331 -20.01 -16.64 -9.63
C SER A 331 -20.15 -17.32 -10.98
N SER A 332 -20.65 -18.56 -10.99
CA SER A 332 -20.81 -19.34 -12.22
C SER A 332 -21.71 -18.73 -13.30
N ARG A 333 -22.43 -17.64 -12.97
CA ARG A 333 -23.34 -16.98 -13.92
C ARG A 333 -23.20 -15.48 -13.96
N THR A 334 -22.66 -14.88 -12.93
CA THR A 334 -22.63 -13.42 -12.83
C THR A 334 -21.37 -12.91 -12.17
N MET A 335 -20.86 -11.80 -12.67
CA MET A 335 -20.00 -10.89 -11.92
C MET A 335 -20.88 -9.77 -11.35
N SER A 336 -20.80 -9.52 -10.05
CA SER A 336 -21.63 -8.49 -9.39
C SER A 336 -20.87 -7.78 -8.30
N LEU A 337 -21.18 -6.49 -8.14
CA LEU A 337 -20.65 -5.65 -7.07
C LEU A 337 -21.70 -5.50 -5.97
N ARG A 338 -21.29 -5.76 -4.73
CA ARG A 338 -22.10 -5.48 -3.54
C ARG A 338 -21.60 -4.21 -2.90
N THR A 339 -22.47 -3.23 -2.75
CA THR A 339 -22.21 -1.99 -2.00
C THR A 339 -22.73 -2.17 -0.59
N HIS A 340 -21.86 -2.00 0.40
CA HIS A 340 -22.20 -2.12 1.82
C HIS A 340 -22.52 -0.75 2.42
N GLN A 341 -23.64 -0.67 3.14
CA GLN A 341 -23.97 0.51 3.92
C GLN A 341 -23.20 0.52 5.24
N PRO A 342 -22.91 1.70 5.83
CA PRO A 342 -22.27 1.79 7.12
C PRO A 342 -23.01 0.99 8.19
N PHE A 343 -22.25 0.19 8.94
CA PHE A 343 -22.75 -0.57 10.08
C PHE A 343 -22.28 0.09 11.37
N GLU A 344 -23.21 0.47 12.25
CA GLU A 344 -22.87 1.21 13.47
C GLU A 344 -22.41 0.28 14.60
N SER A 345 -23.28 -0.66 14.99
CA SER A 345 -22.96 -1.68 16.00
C SER A 345 -23.94 -2.85 15.97
N ALA A 346 -23.49 -4.02 16.43
CA ALA A 346 -24.34 -5.18 16.63
C ALA A 346 -25.46 -4.89 17.64
N GLU A 347 -25.16 -4.17 18.71
CA GLU A 347 -26.14 -3.80 19.76
C GLU A 347 -27.28 -2.95 19.19
N LYS A 348 -26.94 -1.94 18.36
CA LYS A 348 -27.95 -1.11 17.72
C LYS A 348 -28.79 -1.92 16.73
N ALA A 349 -28.14 -2.75 15.92
CA ALA A 349 -28.83 -3.59 14.95
C ALA A 349 -29.85 -4.55 15.62
N VAL A 350 -29.46 -5.18 16.73
CA VAL A 350 -30.36 -6.05 17.52
C VAL A 350 -31.49 -5.25 18.19
N ARG A 351 -31.15 -4.13 18.83
CA ARG A 351 -32.12 -3.31 19.57
C ARG A 351 -33.17 -2.69 18.65
N GLU A 352 -32.77 -2.24 17.46
CA GLU A 352 -33.63 -1.54 16.51
C GLU A 352 -34.13 -2.44 15.37
N ASN A 353 -33.80 -3.74 15.42
CA ASN A 353 -34.13 -4.73 14.38
C ASN A 353 -33.71 -4.27 12.97
N LEU A 354 -32.45 -3.77 12.86
CA LEU A 354 -31.90 -3.28 11.60
C LEU A 354 -31.24 -4.42 10.83
N ASP A 355 -31.49 -4.46 9.52
CA ASP A 355 -30.74 -5.33 8.62
C ASP A 355 -29.43 -4.68 8.16
N ILE A 356 -28.42 -5.50 7.89
CA ILE A 356 -27.20 -5.08 7.19
C ILE A 356 -27.57 -4.94 5.72
N LEU A 357 -27.82 -3.71 5.28
CA LEU A 357 -28.24 -3.44 3.92
C LEU A 357 -27.05 -3.50 2.96
N SER A 358 -27.20 -4.24 1.88
CA SER A 358 -26.29 -4.21 0.74
C SER A 358 -27.06 -4.13 -0.56
N GLN A 359 -26.56 -3.33 -1.51
CA GLN A 359 -27.12 -3.24 -2.86
C GLN A 359 -26.31 -4.13 -3.80
N LYS A 360 -26.97 -4.87 -4.66
CA LYS A 360 -26.34 -5.72 -5.67
C LYS A 360 -26.44 -5.07 -7.05
N ASN A 361 -25.32 -4.79 -7.67
CA ASN A 361 -25.21 -4.36 -9.04
C ASN A 361 -24.58 -5.47 -9.88
N ILE A 362 -25.30 -5.99 -10.87
CA ILE A 362 -24.78 -7.01 -11.80
C ILE A 362 -23.94 -6.26 -12.84
N LEU A 363 -22.68 -6.65 -12.99
CA LEU A 363 -21.73 -6.12 -13.95
C LEU A 363 -21.78 -6.89 -15.26
N GLU A 364 -21.82 -8.21 -15.16
CA GLU A 364 -21.88 -9.12 -16.30
C GLU A 364 -22.72 -10.36 -15.98
N THR A 365 -23.38 -10.87 -16.98
CA THR A 365 -24.12 -12.14 -16.91
C THR A 365 -23.63 -13.05 -18.02
N GLU A 366 -23.17 -14.24 -17.65
CA GLU A 366 -22.69 -15.24 -18.58
C GLU A 366 -23.88 -15.96 -19.28
N ASN A 367 -23.77 -16.11 -20.60
CA ASN A 367 -24.74 -16.86 -21.39
C ASN A 367 -24.79 -18.36 -21.01
N HIS A 368 -23.59 -18.88 -20.64
CA HIS A 368 -23.46 -20.27 -20.20
C HIS A 368 -22.92 -20.27 -18.75
N ARG A 369 -23.28 -21.33 -18.03
CA ARG A 369 -22.76 -21.50 -16.67
C ARG A 369 -21.26 -21.84 -16.75
N ILE A 370 -20.43 -21.03 -16.08
CA ILE A 370 -19.00 -21.33 -15.86
C ILE A 370 -18.92 -22.53 -14.91
N LEU A 371 -18.27 -23.58 -15.33
CA LEU A 371 -17.98 -24.76 -14.52
C LEU A 371 -16.58 -24.61 -13.86
N VAL A 372 -16.30 -25.47 -12.89
CA VAL A 372 -14.95 -25.48 -12.27
C VAL A 372 -13.88 -25.75 -13.32
N GLU A 373 -14.16 -26.60 -14.29
CA GLU A 373 -13.23 -26.92 -15.39
C GLU A 373 -12.88 -25.72 -16.30
N ASP A 374 -13.69 -24.66 -16.28
CA ASP A 374 -13.47 -23.43 -17.06
C ASP A 374 -12.66 -22.39 -16.29
N THR A 375 -12.28 -22.69 -15.05
CA THR A 375 -11.54 -21.79 -14.17
C THR A 375 -10.05 -22.15 -14.09
N ASP A 376 -9.21 -21.21 -13.62
CA ASP A 376 -7.78 -21.42 -13.39
C ASP A 376 -7.56 -22.59 -12.39
N GLU A 377 -8.38 -22.69 -11.34
CA GLU A 377 -8.39 -23.83 -10.42
C GLU A 377 -8.70 -25.15 -11.13
N GLY A 378 -9.67 -25.12 -12.05
CA GLY A 378 -10.03 -26.28 -12.86
C GLY A 378 -8.87 -26.77 -13.77
N GLU A 379 -8.05 -25.85 -14.28
CA GLU A 379 -6.85 -26.19 -15.03
C GLU A 379 -5.85 -26.95 -14.15
N VAL A 380 -5.56 -26.42 -12.97
CA VAL A 380 -4.68 -27.08 -11.96
C VAL A 380 -5.21 -28.47 -11.57
N LEU A 381 -6.53 -28.58 -11.38
CA LEU A 381 -7.15 -29.89 -11.07
C LEU A 381 -7.04 -30.88 -12.22
N ARG A 382 -7.20 -30.44 -13.47
CA ARG A 382 -7.00 -31.30 -14.65
C ARG A 382 -5.58 -31.83 -14.74
N GLU A 383 -4.57 -30.99 -14.53
CA GLU A 383 -3.17 -31.41 -14.49
C GLU A 383 -2.93 -32.47 -13.41
N ARG A 384 -3.40 -32.24 -12.19
CA ARG A 384 -3.28 -33.20 -11.08
C ARG A 384 -3.99 -34.52 -11.39
N VAL A 385 -5.16 -34.48 -11.98
CA VAL A 385 -5.88 -35.71 -12.42
C VAL A 385 -5.10 -36.45 -13.50
N HIS A 386 -4.48 -35.73 -14.43
CA HIS A 386 -3.62 -36.32 -15.45
C HIS A 386 -2.41 -37.03 -14.83
N ASP A 387 -1.69 -36.37 -13.92
CA ASP A 387 -0.54 -36.91 -13.23
C ASP A 387 -0.89 -38.15 -12.40
N LEU A 388 -2.03 -38.10 -11.67
CA LEU A 388 -2.52 -39.26 -10.92
C LEU A 388 -2.88 -40.44 -11.82
N LYS A 389 -3.46 -40.21 -12.99
CA LYS A 389 -3.72 -41.28 -13.97
C LYS A 389 -2.42 -41.90 -14.50
N GLN A 390 -1.41 -41.07 -14.76
CA GLN A 390 -0.08 -41.61 -15.17
C GLN A 390 0.55 -42.41 -14.04
N LEU A 391 0.45 -41.94 -12.79
CA LEU A 391 0.96 -42.66 -11.62
C LEU A 391 0.29 -44.05 -11.48
N VAL A 392 -1.05 -44.08 -11.58
CA VAL A 392 -1.80 -45.36 -11.55
C VAL A 392 -1.29 -46.32 -12.66
N THR A 393 -1.12 -45.79 -13.87
CA THR A 393 -0.59 -46.59 -14.99
C THR A 393 0.82 -47.11 -14.70
N ALA A 394 1.69 -46.31 -14.11
CA ALA A 394 3.06 -46.70 -13.75
C ALA A 394 3.06 -47.85 -12.71
N TYR A 395 2.18 -47.78 -11.72
CA TYR A 395 1.99 -48.90 -10.76
C TYR A 395 1.46 -50.17 -11.45
N GLN A 396 0.44 -50.03 -12.30
CA GLN A 396 -0.12 -51.17 -13.03
C GLN A 396 0.88 -51.86 -13.96
N LEU A 397 1.79 -51.08 -14.54
CA LEU A 397 2.86 -51.59 -15.41
C LEU A 397 4.11 -52.07 -14.64
N GLY A 398 4.12 -51.94 -13.31
CA GLY A 398 5.25 -52.34 -12.47
C GLY A 398 6.48 -51.39 -12.58
N TRP A 399 6.33 -50.21 -13.14
CA TRP A 399 7.40 -49.24 -13.25
C TRP A 399 7.77 -48.61 -11.90
N ILE A 400 6.79 -48.52 -11.00
CA ILE A 400 6.94 -48.06 -9.63
C ILE A 400 6.55 -49.21 -8.71
N PRO A 401 7.46 -49.74 -7.84
CA PRO A 401 7.09 -50.74 -6.86
C PRO A 401 6.22 -50.16 -5.77
N GLU A 402 5.19 -50.89 -5.34
CA GLU A 402 4.41 -50.51 -4.15
C GLU A 402 5.32 -50.52 -2.93
N ALA A 403 5.31 -49.41 -2.17
CA ALA A 403 5.93 -49.36 -0.87
C ALA A 403 5.17 -50.32 0.04
N ARG A 404 5.84 -51.36 0.54
CA ARG A 404 5.27 -52.19 1.62
C ARG A 404 5.08 -51.27 2.83
N CYS A 405 3.83 -51.12 3.28
CA CYS A 405 3.56 -50.53 4.58
C CYS A 405 4.29 -51.42 5.61
N GLU A 406 5.43 -50.98 6.11
CA GLU A 406 5.96 -51.45 7.36
C GLU A 406 4.98 -50.96 8.44
N ASP A 407 4.45 -51.90 9.20
CA ASP A 407 3.43 -51.73 10.21
C ASP A 407 3.75 -50.51 11.12
N HIS A 408 3.22 -49.35 10.82
CA HIS A 408 3.07 -48.30 11.80
C HIS A 408 1.86 -48.69 12.68
N VAL A 409 2.19 -49.36 13.77
CA VAL A 409 1.27 -49.56 14.90
C VAL A 409 0.80 -48.16 15.31
N TRP A 410 -0.52 -47.93 15.22
CA TRP A 410 -1.22 -46.72 15.64
C TRP A 410 -1.19 -46.56 17.16
#